data_76d8f88c7e372767b0e5b52487e1d41b
#
_entry.id   76d8f88c7e372767b0e5b52487e1d41b
#
_cell.length_a   1.000
_cell.length_b   1.000
_cell.length_c   1.000
_cell.angle_alpha   90.00
_cell.angle_beta   90.00
_cell.angle_gamma   90.00
#
_symmetry.space_group_name_H-M   'P 1'
#
loop_
_entity.id
_entity.type
_entity.pdbx_description
1 polymer ?
#
loop_
_entity_poly.entity_id
_entity_poly.type
_entity_poly.pdbx_seq_one_letter_code
_entity_poly.pdbx_strand_id
1 'polypeptide(L)'
;MYILVDKVPVLTDDVDIWNTNLTQNRSIKFTEFGDTISVSTVFLGLDHSNRYTKENGPILFETMVFGSKYDDYQERYCTYDEAILGHERICEMVDEVRINRNNRLNDLGV
;
A
#
# COMPACT_ATOMS: atom_id res chain seq x y z
N MET A 1 -15.99 11.14 4.26
CA MET A 1 -14.78 10.76 5.00
C MET A 1 -14.96 9.39 5.63
N TYR A 2 -13.89 8.61 5.70
CA TYR A 2 -13.91 7.27 6.28
C TYR A 2 -12.88 7.17 7.39
N ILE A 3 -13.24 6.47 8.45
CA ILE A 3 -12.33 6.07 9.53
C ILE A 3 -12.20 4.55 9.52
N LEU A 4 -11.11 4.05 10.09
CA LEU A 4 -10.86 2.61 10.18
C LEU A 4 -11.18 2.13 11.60
N VAL A 5 -12.17 1.24 11.73
CA VAL A 5 -12.60 0.67 13.01
C VAL A 5 -12.49 -0.85 12.90
N ASP A 6 -11.57 -1.45 13.66
CA ASP A 6 -11.28 -2.89 13.62
C ASP A 6 -11.09 -3.40 12.18
N LYS A 7 -10.28 -2.68 11.39
CA LYS A 7 -9.96 -3.01 9.99
C LYS A 7 -11.12 -2.80 9.01
N VAL A 8 -12.22 -2.20 9.46
CA VAL A 8 -13.39 -1.94 8.61
C VAL A 8 -13.54 -0.43 8.41
N PRO A 9 -13.60 0.05 7.15
CA PRO A 9 -13.89 1.45 6.89
C PRO A 9 -15.33 1.79 7.27
N VAL A 10 -15.50 2.90 7.98
CA VAL A 10 -16.80 3.41 8.45
C VAL A 10 -16.91 4.88 8.06
N LEU A 11 -18.06 5.27 7.51
CA LEU A 11 -18.33 6.66 7.15
C LEU A 11 -18.43 7.54 8.39
N THR A 12 -17.86 8.75 8.31
CA THR A 12 -18.04 9.79 9.32
C THR A 12 -18.13 11.14 8.62
N ASP A 13 -18.89 12.06 9.21
CA ASP A 13 -18.93 13.47 8.81
C ASP A 13 -18.21 14.37 9.84
N ASP A 14 -17.65 13.78 10.88
CA ASP A 14 -16.94 14.50 11.94
C ASP A 14 -15.45 14.63 11.58
N VAL A 15 -15.01 15.85 11.27
CA VAL A 15 -13.64 16.14 10.84
C VAL A 15 -12.61 15.81 11.93
N ASP A 16 -12.94 16.08 13.19
CA ASP A 16 -12.02 15.84 14.30
C ASP A 16 -11.79 14.35 14.54
N ILE A 17 -12.86 13.55 14.50
CA ILE A 17 -12.77 12.09 14.59
C ILE A 17 -11.97 11.55 13.42
N TRP A 18 -12.24 12.04 12.22
CA TRP A 18 -11.53 11.61 11.02
C TRP A 18 -10.04 11.90 11.10
N ASN A 19 -9.65 13.14 11.47
CA ASN A 19 -8.25 13.50 11.61
C ASN A 19 -7.51 12.66 12.65
N THR A 20 -8.14 12.43 13.81
CA THR A 20 -7.55 11.61 14.88
C THR A 20 -7.36 10.18 14.42
N ASN A 21 -8.37 9.58 13.82
CA ASN A 21 -8.31 8.20 13.33
C ASN A 21 -7.27 8.05 12.23
N LEU A 22 -7.22 8.98 11.27
CA LEU A 22 -6.28 8.93 10.16
C LEU A 22 -4.83 9.03 10.66
N THR A 23 -4.58 9.90 11.64
CA THR A 23 -3.25 10.02 12.26
C THR A 23 -2.80 8.70 12.89
N GLN A 24 -3.71 7.99 13.55
CA GLN A 24 -3.40 6.75 14.26
C GLN A 24 -3.35 5.52 13.35
N ASN A 25 -4.14 5.49 12.28
CA ASN A 25 -4.38 4.28 11.48
C ASN A 25 -3.97 4.41 10.01
N ARG A 26 -3.26 5.46 9.63
CA ARG A 26 -2.90 5.68 8.23
C ARG A 26 -2.00 4.58 7.68
N SER A 27 -0.96 4.19 8.42
CA SER A 27 -0.05 3.14 7.97
C SER A 27 -0.63 1.77 8.29
N ILE A 28 -0.89 0.99 7.26
CA ILE A 28 -1.40 -0.38 7.40
C ILE A 28 -0.23 -1.35 7.48
N LYS A 29 0.73 -1.24 6.56
CA LYS A 29 1.90 -2.09 6.53
C LYS A 29 3.05 -1.38 5.80
N PHE A 30 4.25 -1.53 6.32
CA PHE A 30 5.44 -0.93 5.75
C PHE A 30 6.57 -1.96 5.76
N THR A 31 7.20 -2.17 4.61
CA THR A 31 8.28 -3.15 4.47
C THR A 31 9.47 -2.47 3.78
N GLU A 32 10.65 -2.61 4.35
CA GLU A 32 11.90 -2.10 3.78
C GLU A 32 12.74 -3.24 3.21
N PHE A 33 13.39 -2.97 2.07
CA PHE A 33 14.34 -3.87 1.45
C PHE A 33 15.67 -3.13 1.30
N GLY A 34 16.57 -3.32 2.28
CA GLY A 34 17.80 -2.54 2.36
C GLY A 34 17.52 -1.08 2.73
N ASP A 35 18.40 -0.18 2.31
CA ASP A 35 18.35 1.23 2.71
C ASP A 35 17.57 2.12 1.74
N THR A 36 17.24 1.63 0.53
CA THR A 36 16.76 2.48 -0.54
C THR A 36 15.42 2.06 -1.14
N ILE A 37 14.89 0.92 -0.76
CA ILE A 37 13.64 0.39 -1.32
C ILE A 37 12.65 0.15 -0.21
N SER A 38 11.41 0.62 -0.38
CA SER A 38 10.33 0.35 0.57
C SER A 38 9.00 0.17 -0.14
N VAL A 39 8.11 -0.58 0.51
CA VAL A 39 6.73 -0.80 0.09
C VAL A 39 5.83 -0.32 1.22
N SER A 40 4.96 0.65 0.93
CA SER A 40 4.09 1.28 1.92
C SER A 40 2.63 1.09 1.53
N THR A 41 1.83 0.54 2.43
CA THR A 41 0.39 0.42 2.27
C THR A 41 -0.30 1.30 3.31
N VAL A 42 -1.17 2.17 2.83
CA VAL A 42 -1.85 3.17 3.66
C VAL A 42 -3.35 3.10 3.50
N PHE A 43 -4.05 3.56 4.57
CA PHE A 43 -5.46 3.87 4.53
C PHE A 43 -5.63 5.33 4.09
N LEU A 44 -6.44 5.55 3.06
CA LEU A 44 -6.56 6.88 2.45
C LEU A 44 -7.54 7.81 3.19
N GLY A 45 -8.54 7.23 3.85
CA GLY A 45 -9.55 8.02 4.59
C GLY A 45 -10.57 8.74 3.71
N LEU A 46 -10.30 8.85 2.42
CA LEU A 46 -11.21 9.43 1.42
C LEU A 46 -11.34 8.47 0.26
N ASP A 47 -12.53 8.44 -0.34
CA ASP A 47 -12.79 7.58 -1.49
C ASP A 47 -12.07 8.11 -2.73
N HIS A 48 -11.14 7.32 -3.26
CA HIS A 48 -10.40 7.63 -4.49
C HIS A 48 -11.00 6.96 -5.73
N SER A 49 -12.21 6.38 -5.62
CA SER A 49 -12.88 5.82 -6.77
C SER A 49 -13.35 6.92 -7.73
N ASN A 50 -13.54 6.53 -8.98
CA ASN A 50 -14.14 7.38 -9.98
C ASN A 50 -15.32 6.62 -10.62
N ARG A 51 -15.98 7.22 -11.62
CA ARG A 51 -17.13 6.59 -12.25
C ARG A 51 -16.85 5.23 -12.92
N TYR A 52 -15.57 4.93 -13.18
CA TYR A 52 -15.17 3.66 -13.83
C TYR A 52 -14.86 2.57 -12.80
N THR A 53 -14.54 2.94 -11.56
CA THR A 53 -14.12 1.99 -10.51
C THR A 53 -15.17 1.81 -9.42
N LYS A 54 -16.25 2.58 -9.46
CA LYS A 54 -17.24 2.68 -8.37
C LYS A 54 -18.04 1.39 -8.13
N GLU A 55 -18.05 0.46 -9.08
CA GLU A 55 -18.80 -0.81 -8.97
C GLU A 55 -18.29 -1.72 -7.86
N ASN A 56 -17.01 -1.58 -7.49
CA ASN A 56 -16.37 -2.43 -6.48
C ASN A 56 -16.35 -1.78 -5.08
N GLY A 57 -17.04 -0.65 -4.92
CA GLY A 57 -17.09 0.11 -3.69
C GLY A 57 -16.05 1.22 -3.62
N PRO A 58 -15.96 1.94 -2.49
CA PRO A 58 -15.00 3.03 -2.35
C PRO A 58 -13.58 2.51 -2.32
N ILE A 59 -12.66 3.24 -2.97
CA ILE A 59 -11.23 2.92 -2.96
C ILE A 59 -10.59 3.66 -1.79
N LEU A 60 -10.19 2.92 -0.76
CA LEU A 60 -9.77 3.45 0.52
C LEU A 60 -8.37 3.04 0.96
N PHE A 61 -7.69 2.20 0.19
CA PHE A 61 -6.33 1.73 0.51
C PHE A 61 -5.44 1.83 -0.70
N GLU A 62 -4.14 2.05 -0.46
CA GLU A 62 -3.15 2.17 -1.53
C GLU A 62 -1.82 1.61 -1.08
N THR A 63 -1.17 0.86 -1.98
CA THR A 63 0.23 0.47 -1.84
C THR A 63 1.06 1.25 -2.84
N MET A 64 2.19 1.77 -2.39
CA MET A 64 3.16 2.46 -3.25
C MET A 64 4.56 1.92 -2.99
N VAL A 65 5.33 1.80 -4.07
CA VAL A 65 6.74 1.38 -4.02
C VAL A 65 7.61 2.62 -4.13
N PHE A 66 8.63 2.68 -3.28
CA PHE A 66 9.66 3.73 -3.31
C PHE A 66 11.01 3.07 -3.58
N GLY A 67 11.72 3.55 -4.59
CA GLY A 67 12.98 2.97 -5.03
C GLY A 67 12.78 1.78 -5.97
N SER A 68 13.88 1.17 -6.42
CA SER A 68 13.92 0.09 -7.41
C SER A 68 13.41 0.51 -8.79
N LYS A 69 13.34 -0.44 -9.73
CA LYS A 69 12.75 -0.19 -11.05
C LYS A 69 11.23 0.00 -10.98
N TYR A 70 10.61 -0.33 -9.84
CA TYR A 70 9.19 -0.15 -9.61
C TYR A 70 8.87 1.14 -8.85
N ASP A 71 9.83 2.07 -8.76
CA ASP A 71 9.60 3.35 -8.09
C ASP A 71 8.33 4.02 -8.61
N ASP A 72 7.49 4.53 -7.71
CA ASP A 72 6.18 5.11 -7.98
C ASP A 72 5.10 4.14 -8.47
N TYR A 73 5.36 2.84 -8.52
CA TYR A 73 4.30 1.87 -8.77
C TYR A 73 3.23 1.94 -7.68
N GLN A 74 1.97 1.99 -8.08
CA GLN A 74 0.82 2.12 -7.18
C GLN A 74 -0.20 1.03 -7.46
N GLU A 75 -0.84 0.55 -6.38
CA GLU A 75 -1.98 -0.34 -6.47
C GLU A 75 -2.99 0.07 -5.40
N ARG A 76 -4.28 0.09 -5.75
CA ARG A 76 -5.35 0.57 -4.87
C ARG A 76 -6.36 -0.52 -4.59
N TYR A 77 -6.99 -0.46 -3.43
CA TYR A 77 -7.90 -1.50 -2.95
C TYR A 77 -9.10 -0.90 -2.24
N CYS A 78 -10.17 -1.71 -2.16
CA CYS A 78 -11.40 -1.34 -1.47
C CYS A 78 -11.44 -1.83 -0.02
N THR A 79 -10.77 -2.94 0.29
CA THR A 79 -10.83 -3.56 1.61
C THR A 79 -9.45 -3.71 2.24
N TYR A 80 -9.44 -3.83 3.57
CA TYR A 80 -8.23 -4.09 4.35
C TYR A 80 -7.55 -5.40 3.92
N ASP A 81 -8.33 -6.46 3.75
CA ASP A 81 -7.78 -7.77 3.37
C ASP A 81 -7.14 -7.74 1.98
N GLU A 82 -7.78 -7.08 1.01
CA GLU A 82 -7.19 -6.87 -0.31
C GLU A 82 -5.87 -6.10 -0.22
N ALA A 83 -5.83 -5.09 0.65
CA ALA A 83 -4.63 -4.26 0.85
C ALA A 83 -3.47 -5.09 1.42
N ILE A 84 -3.73 -5.97 2.38
CA ILE A 84 -2.71 -6.86 2.96
C ILE A 84 -2.17 -7.82 1.90
N LEU A 85 -3.06 -8.47 1.15
CA LEU A 85 -2.65 -9.41 0.08
C LEU A 85 -1.87 -8.70 -1.01
N GLY A 86 -2.31 -7.50 -1.38
CA GLY A 86 -1.63 -6.68 -2.38
C GLY A 86 -0.23 -6.25 -1.92
N HIS A 87 -0.10 -5.86 -0.66
CA HIS A 87 1.19 -5.50 -0.08
C HIS A 87 2.17 -6.69 -0.17
N GLU A 88 1.74 -7.87 0.23
CA GLU A 88 2.57 -9.07 0.20
C GLU A 88 2.99 -9.43 -1.24
N ARG A 89 2.07 -9.38 -2.19
CA ARG A 89 2.35 -9.65 -3.60
C ARG A 89 3.37 -8.66 -4.17
N ILE A 90 3.22 -7.38 -3.85
CA ILE A 90 4.15 -6.34 -4.31
C ILE A 90 5.52 -6.51 -3.66
N CYS A 91 5.57 -6.89 -2.38
CA CYS A 91 6.83 -7.20 -1.71
C CYS A 91 7.57 -8.36 -2.38
N GLU A 92 6.86 -9.41 -2.75
CA GLU A 92 7.45 -10.54 -3.49
C GLU A 92 8.01 -10.08 -4.84
N MET A 93 7.27 -9.26 -5.56
CA MET A 93 7.69 -8.71 -6.85
C MET A 93 8.98 -7.89 -6.73
N VAL A 94 9.05 -7.02 -5.73
CA VAL A 94 10.22 -6.17 -5.46
C VAL A 94 11.41 -7.01 -5.01
N ASP A 95 11.20 -7.96 -4.12
CA ASP A 95 12.25 -8.82 -3.57
C ASP A 95 12.82 -9.74 -4.65
N GLU A 96 12.00 -10.27 -5.53
CA GLU A 96 12.41 -11.10 -6.66
C GLU A 96 13.39 -10.36 -7.58
N VAL A 97 13.10 -9.11 -7.91
CA VAL A 97 13.99 -8.27 -8.72
C VAL A 97 15.32 -8.04 -8.02
N ARG A 98 15.30 -7.78 -6.71
CA ARG A 98 16.51 -7.60 -5.91
C ARG A 98 17.37 -8.87 -5.87
N ILE A 99 16.75 -10.02 -5.67
CA ILE A 99 17.42 -11.33 -5.65
C ILE A 99 18.05 -11.63 -7.01
N ASN A 100 17.32 -11.43 -8.10
CA ASN A 100 17.82 -11.66 -9.46
C ASN A 100 19.05 -10.79 -9.75
N ARG A 101 19.03 -9.54 -9.31
CA ARG A 101 20.17 -8.64 -9.46
C ARG A 101 21.39 -9.15 -8.70
N ASN A 102 21.22 -9.62 -7.47
CA ASN A 102 22.29 -10.17 -6.64
C ASN A 102 22.84 -11.47 -7.25
N ASN A 103 21.98 -12.35 -7.73
CA ASN A 103 22.39 -13.59 -8.39
C ASN A 103 23.20 -13.31 -9.66
N ARG A 104 22.82 -12.32 -10.44
CA ARG A 104 23.54 -11.90 -11.64
C ARG A 104 24.94 -11.43 -11.31
N LEU A 105 25.13 -10.69 -10.22
CA LEU A 105 26.45 -10.24 -9.75
C LEU A 105 27.29 -11.44 -9.31
N ASN A 106 26.72 -12.42 -8.64
CA ASN A 106 27.40 -13.64 -8.21
C ASN A 106 27.85 -14.48 -9.41
N ASP A 107 27.02 -14.60 -10.45
CA ASP A 107 27.32 -15.33 -11.68
C ASP A 107 28.49 -14.71 -12.47
N LEU A 108 28.75 -13.43 -12.28
CA LEU A 108 29.88 -12.73 -12.89
C LEU A 108 31.17 -12.89 -12.08
N GLY A 109 31.16 -13.69 -11.01
CA GLY A 109 32.36 -13.94 -10.18
C GLY A 109 32.80 -12.78 -9.33
N VAL A 110 31.88 -11.91 -9.02
CA VAL A 110 32.15 -10.70 -8.26
C VAL A 110 31.82 -10.90 -6.80
#